data_4cb27b65919d200614b22f8ef9fdaf4e
#
_entry.id   4cb27b65919d200614b22f8ef9fdaf4e
#
_cell.length_a   1.000
_cell.length_b   1.000
_cell.length_c   1.000
_cell.angle_alpha   90.00
_cell.angle_beta   90.00
_cell.angle_gamma   90.00
#
_symmetry.space_group_name_H-M   'P 1'
#
loop_
_entity.id
_entity.type
_entity.pdbx_description
1 polymer ?
#
loop_
_entity_poly.entity_id
_entity_poly.type
_entity_poly.pdbx_seq_one_letter_code
_entity_poly.pdbx_strand_id
1 'polypeptide(L)'
;MDVFDKELENRGLRFVRYADDVTIYCRSEMAANRVMRSVSSWLERKLFLKVSPTKTHVVRPPESTFLGFTFWKGRDGWKCKPANDRKQRLYKNMKELLCRRKAAAMPLSYLFTKVNQKVRGWINYFSIGSMKRFLIEFGQWLRHKIRVVIFKQWKRPKTLFKNLMILNKQFKTGFSKEEIRQTANSRLGLWRTTGWRTVNFILSPKVLALSNKEKERPGLIDPVGCYLNLQNKS
;
A
#
# COMPACT_ATOMS: atom_id res chain seq x y z
N MET A 1 4.62 34.07 0.69
CA MET A 1 5.20 32.76 1.15
C MET A 1 6.73 32.80 1.16
N ASP A 2 7.35 33.36 0.16
CA ASP A 2 8.82 33.59 0.13
C ASP A 2 9.35 34.37 1.37
N VAL A 3 8.58 35.34 1.85
CA VAL A 3 8.91 36.12 3.06
C VAL A 3 9.03 35.25 4.33
N PHE A 4 8.18 34.22 4.43
CA PHE A 4 8.22 33.31 5.56
C PHE A 4 9.44 32.37 5.51
N ASP A 5 9.77 31.88 4.33
CA ASP A 5 10.94 31.00 4.13
C ASP A 5 12.23 31.78 4.46
N LYS A 6 12.35 33.01 3.96
CA LYS A 6 13.48 33.90 4.28
C LYS A 6 13.61 34.18 5.80
N GLU A 7 12.48 34.35 6.47
CA GLU A 7 12.51 34.55 7.95
C GLU A 7 13.01 33.30 8.69
N LEU A 8 12.60 32.10 8.27
CA LEU A 8 13.10 30.83 8.85
C LEU A 8 14.59 30.62 8.56
N GLU A 9 15.05 30.98 7.37
CA GLU A 9 16.48 30.97 6.97
C GLU A 9 17.30 31.96 7.80
N ASN A 10 16.83 33.19 7.93
CA ASN A 10 17.49 34.22 8.72
C ASN A 10 17.63 33.82 10.19
N ARG A 11 16.70 33.04 10.72
CA ARG A 11 16.78 32.47 12.08
C ARG A 11 17.70 31.26 12.17
N GLY A 12 18.28 30.77 11.06
CA GLY A 12 19.10 29.56 10.99
C GLY A 12 18.32 28.30 11.31
N LEU A 13 17.00 28.27 11.06
CA LEU A 13 16.15 27.12 11.31
C LEU A 13 16.19 26.14 10.16
N ARG A 14 16.30 24.85 10.47
CA ARG A 14 16.16 23.79 9.48
C ARG A 14 14.69 23.43 9.31
N PHE A 15 14.17 23.61 8.11
CA PHE A 15 12.76 23.35 7.83
C PHE A 15 12.55 22.71 6.46
N VAL A 16 11.38 22.11 6.28
CA VAL A 16 10.85 21.67 5.00
C VAL A 16 9.43 22.19 4.88
N ARG A 17 9.12 22.82 3.75
CA ARG A 17 7.79 23.34 3.48
C ARG A 17 7.23 22.81 2.16
N TYR A 18 5.97 22.50 2.16
CA TYR A 18 5.20 22.20 0.96
C TYR A 18 3.83 22.87 1.06
N ALA A 19 3.62 23.89 0.25
CA ALA A 19 2.45 24.77 0.32
C ALA A 19 2.23 25.30 1.74
N ASP A 20 1.13 24.92 2.40
CA ASP A 20 0.76 25.33 3.76
C ASP A 20 1.39 24.46 4.85
N ASP A 21 1.87 23.28 4.50
CA ASP A 21 2.49 22.35 5.44
C ASP A 21 3.97 22.71 5.64
N VAL A 22 4.36 23.02 6.88
CA VAL A 22 5.74 23.27 7.26
C VAL A 22 6.16 22.39 8.43
N THR A 23 7.36 21.85 8.36
CA THR A 23 7.99 21.10 9.45
C THR A 23 9.34 21.72 9.78
N ILE A 24 9.52 22.15 11.02
CA ILE A 24 10.76 22.78 11.53
C ILE A 24 11.44 21.77 12.45
N TYR A 25 12.74 21.55 12.24
CA TYR A 25 13.52 20.60 13.01
C TYR A 25 14.34 21.31 14.09
N CYS A 26 14.18 20.87 15.34
CA CYS A 26 14.87 21.41 16.51
C CYS A 26 15.66 20.32 17.23
N ARG A 27 16.71 20.72 17.99
CA ARG A 27 17.57 19.78 18.72
C ARG A 27 16.94 19.25 20.01
N SER A 28 16.01 20.00 20.61
CA SER A 28 15.35 19.64 21.85
C SER A 28 13.89 20.08 21.85
N GLU A 29 13.08 19.47 22.69
CA GLU A 29 11.66 19.81 22.87
C GLU A 29 11.49 21.26 23.37
N MET A 30 12.34 21.72 24.33
CA MET A 30 12.35 23.09 24.79
C MET A 30 12.59 24.09 23.64
N ALA A 31 13.57 23.80 22.78
CA ALA A 31 13.86 24.63 21.62
C ALA A 31 12.68 24.62 20.62
N ALA A 32 12.07 23.49 20.39
CA ALA A 32 10.91 23.35 19.49
C ALA A 32 9.71 24.15 20.00
N ASN A 33 9.39 24.07 21.27
CA ASN A 33 8.32 24.88 21.90
C ASN A 33 8.57 26.37 21.80
N ARG A 34 9.81 26.82 22.02
CA ARG A 34 10.19 28.23 21.87
C ARG A 34 10.05 28.68 20.40
N VAL A 35 10.56 27.90 19.46
CA VAL A 35 10.44 28.20 18.02
C VAL A 35 8.99 28.25 17.60
N MET A 36 8.17 27.26 17.99
CA MET A 36 6.74 27.23 17.68
C MET A 36 6.04 28.52 18.12
N ARG A 37 6.23 28.95 19.37
CA ARG A 37 5.63 30.21 19.88
C ARG A 37 6.09 31.43 19.10
N SER A 38 7.41 31.55 18.89
CA SER A 38 8.01 32.68 18.19
C SER A 38 7.59 32.75 16.72
N VAL A 39 7.55 31.63 16.01
CA VAL A 39 7.15 31.58 14.61
C VAL A 39 5.65 31.83 14.46
N SER A 40 4.81 31.24 15.31
CA SER A 40 3.37 31.50 15.30
C SER A 40 3.05 32.97 15.51
N SER A 41 3.66 33.60 16.53
CA SER A 41 3.48 35.01 16.79
C SER A 41 3.98 35.92 15.66
N TRP A 42 5.04 35.51 14.95
CA TRP A 42 5.54 36.25 13.80
C TRP A 42 4.57 36.14 12.60
N LEU A 43 4.04 34.92 12.30
CA LEU A 43 3.05 34.68 11.25
C LEU A 43 1.79 35.52 11.46
N GLU A 44 1.29 35.58 12.70
CA GLU A 44 0.09 36.33 13.03
C GLU A 44 0.30 37.85 12.94
N ARG A 45 1.46 38.35 13.40
CA ARG A 45 1.74 39.80 13.40
C ARG A 45 2.21 40.35 12.06
N LYS A 46 3.01 39.59 11.29
CA LYS A 46 3.62 40.08 10.05
C LYS A 46 2.87 39.69 8.80
N LEU A 47 2.29 38.52 8.79
CA LEU A 47 1.57 37.99 7.62
C LEU A 47 0.05 37.91 7.84
N PHE A 48 -0.43 38.24 9.02
CA PHE A 48 -1.85 38.18 9.40
C PHE A 48 -2.48 36.79 9.16
N LEU A 49 -1.64 35.74 9.27
CA LEU A 49 -2.05 34.35 9.07
C LEU A 49 -2.36 33.68 10.41
N LYS A 50 -3.57 33.12 10.54
CA LYS A 50 -3.94 32.33 11.72
C LYS A 50 -3.28 30.95 11.69
N VAL A 51 -2.51 30.64 12.72
CA VAL A 51 -1.94 29.30 12.92
C VAL A 51 -3.00 28.41 13.60
N SER A 52 -3.26 27.23 13.01
CA SER A 52 -4.25 26.29 13.56
C SER A 52 -3.69 25.58 14.82
N PRO A 53 -4.26 25.80 16.01
CA PRO A 53 -3.78 25.15 17.23
C PRO A 53 -3.97 23.62 17.21
N THR A 54 -4.97 23.13 16.48
CA THR A 54 -5.28 21.70 16.40
C THR A 54 -4.35 20.93 15.47
N LYS A 55 -3.69 21.61 14.53
CA LYS A 55 -2.77 21.00 13.56
C LYS A 55 -1.31 21.27 13.88
N THR A 56 -1.01 22.31 14.68
CA THR A 56 0.35 22.74 15.02
C THR A 56 0.73 22.17 16.37
N HIS A 57 1.71 21.28 16.40
CA HIS A 57 2.18 20.63 17.62
C HIS A 57 3.65 20.26 17.54
N VAL A 58 4.28 20.15 18.69
CA VAL A 58 5.65 19.67 18.83
C VAL A 58 5.60 18.17 19.11
N VAL A 59 6.26 17.40 18.26
CA VAL A 59 6.33 15.95 18.38
C VAL A 59 7.71 15.42 18.05
N ARG A 60 8.02 14.20 18.48
CA ARG A 60 9.24 13.51 18.07
C ARG A 60 9.16 13.07 16.61
N PRO A 61 10.29 13.01 15.87
CA PRO A 61 10.28 12.63 14.45
C PRO A 61 9.50 11.35 14.11
N PRO A 62 9.53 10.26 14.92
CA PRO A 62 8.74 9.07 14.63
C PRO A 62 7.21 9.25 14.72
N GLU A 63 6.76 10.26 15.45
CA GLU A 63 5.35 10.61 15.65
C GLU A 63 4.89 11.66 14.63
N SER A 64 5.84 12.35 13.99
CA SER A 64 5.54 13.35 12.97
C SER A 64 5.11 12.70 11.66
N THR A 65 4.23 13.40 10.95
CA THR A 65 3.81 13.01 9.59
C THR A 65 3.94 14.23 8.68
N PHE A 66 4.71 14.07 7.59
CA PHE A 66 4.86 15.08 6.57
C PHE A 66 4.60 14.45 5.19
N LEU A 67 3.67 14.99 4.41
CA LEU A 67 3.24 14.46 3.11
C LEU A 67 2.87 12.95 3.13
N GLY A 68 2.38 12.48 4.27
CA GLY A 68 2.04 11.06 4.47
C GLY A 68 3.23 10.14 4.76
N PHE A 69 4.41 10.70 4.96
CA PHE A 69 5.58 9.98 5.46
C PHE A 69 5.75 10.19 6.96
N THR A 70 6.28 9.18 7.63
CA THR A 70 6.81 9.27 8.99
C THR A 70 8.28 8.84 9.00
N PHE A 71 9.00 9.17 10.07
CA PHE A 71 10.42 8.95 10.17
C PHE A 71 10.76 7.85 11.17
N TRP A 72 11.89 7.20 10.99
CA TRP A 72 12.43 6.26 11.93
C TRP A 72 13.96 6.27 11.89
N LYS A 73 14.60 5.98 13.02
CA LYS A 73 16.05 5.95 13.12
C LYS A 73 16.55 4.53 12.80
N GLY A 74 17.22 4.37 11.66
CA GLY A 74 17.92 3.15 11.27
C GLY A 74 19.37 3.16 11.78
N ARG A 75 20.14 2.11 11.45
CA ARG A 75 21.59 2.04 11.77
C ARG A 75 22.38 3.14 11.06
N ASP A 76 22.01 3.45 9.83
CA ASP A 76 22.69 4.41 8.94
C ASP A 76 22.06 5.83 9.01
N GLY A 77 21.29 6.13 10.05
CA GLY A 77 20.64 7.43 10.21
C GLY A 77 19.11 7.43 10.08
N TRP A 78 18.54 8.60 9.87
CA TRP A 78 17.11 8.79 9.72
C TRP A 78 16.62 8.36 8.35
N LYS A 79 15.55 7.58 8.32
CA LYS A 79 14.88 7.10 7.11
C LYS A 79 13.39 7.42 7.17
N CYS A 80 12.76 7.59 6.02
CA CYS A 80 11.31 7.76 5.94
C CYS A 80 10.61 6.45 5.55
N LYS A 81 9.35 6.36 5.89
CA LYS A 81 8.43 5.26 5.51
C LYS A 81 7.02 5.82 5.38
N PRO A 82 6.12 5.18 4.61
CA PRO A 82 4.71 5.57 4.59
C PRO A 82 4.09 5.52 5.98
N ALA A 83 3.34 6.55 6.36
CA ALA A 83 2.62 6.61 7.62
C ALA A 83 1.54 5.51 7.71
N ASN A 84 1.18 5.11 8.93
CA ASN A 84 0.27 3.98 9.13
C ASN A 84 -1.14 4.25 8.60
N ASP A 85 -1.65 5.47 8.71
CA ASP A 85 -2.92 5.90 8.14
C ASP A 85 -2.95 5.70 6.61
N ARG A 86 -1.84 5.99 5.90
CA ARG A 86 -1.71 5.81 4.46
C ARG A 86 -1.71 4.33 4.06
N LYS A 87 -1.07 3.47 4.85
CA LYS A 87 -1.12 2.02 4.66
C LYS A 87 -2.54 1.48 4.90
N GLN A 88 -3.19 1.91 5.98
CA GLN A 88 -4.58 1.53 6.27
C GLN A 88 -5.55 1.99 5.18
N ARG A 89 -5.35 3.21 4.65
CA ARG A 89 -6.14 3.74 3.53
C ARG A 89 -5.97 2.90 2.27
N LEU A 90 -4.75 2.42 1.97
CA LEU A 90 -4.52 1.49 0.87
C LEU A 90 -5.32 0.19 1.07
N TYR A 91 -5.24 -0.42 2.27
CA TYR A 91 -6.04 -1.62 2.59
C TYR A 91 -7.55 -1.35 2.47
N LYS A 92 -8.02 -0.22 2.96
CA LYS A 92 -9.45 0.17 2.87
C LYS A 92 -9.89 0.26 1.41
N ASN A 93 -9.17 0.99 0.58
CA ASN A 93 -9.45 1.15 -0.84
C ASN A 93 -9.47 -0.20 -1.59
N MET A 94 -8.55 -1.11 -1.23
CA MET A 94 -8.53 -2.45 -1.81
C MET A 94 -9.66 -3.33 -1.30
N LYS A 95 -10.05 -3.23 -0.01
CA LYS A 95 -11.20 -3.95 0.55
C LYS A 95 -12.51 -3.54 -0.13
N GLU A 96 -12.68 -2.26 -0.41
CA GLU A 96 -13.84 -1.71 -1.13
C GLU A 96 -13.90 -2.21 -2.58
N LEU A 97 -12.77 -2.13 -3.31
CA LEU A 97 -12.67 -2.61 -4.69
C LEU A 97 -12.89 -4.13 -4.78
N LEU A 98 -12.31 -4.89 -3.85
CA LEU A 98 -12.38 -6.35 -3.80
C LEU A 98 -13.51 -6.84 -2.86
N CYS A 99 -14.53 -6.00 -2.65
CA CYS A 99 -15.73 -6.42 -1.95
C CYS A 99 -16.37 -7.60 -2.68
N ARG A 100 -16.56 -8.71 -1.97
CA ARG A 100 -16.97 -10.01 -2.53
C ARG A 100 -18.22 -9.94 -3.42
N ARG A 101 -19.20 -9.14 -3.03
CA ARG A 101 -20.45 -8.95 -3.81
C ARG A 101 -20.17 -8.28 -5.16
N LYS A 102 -19.48 -7.13 -5.13
CA LYS A 102 -19.20 -6.30 -6.30
C LYS A 102 -18.15 -6.94 -7.20
N ALA A 103 -17.03 -7.38 -6.63
CA ALA A 103 -15.91 -7.93 -7.38
C ALA A 103 -16.24 -9.25 -8.10
N ALA A 104 -17.12 -10.08 -7.54
CA ALA A 104 -17.53 -11.32 -8.21
C ALA A 104 -18.38 -11.09 -9.48
N ALA A 105 -19.04 -9.95 -9.59
CA ALA A 105 -19.82 -9.59 -10.77
C ALA A 105 -19.01 -8.88 -11.86
N MET A 106 -17.77 -8.47 -11.56
CA MET A 106 -16.91 -7.75 -12.52
C MET A 106 -15.95 -8.70 -13.24
N PRO A 107 -15.59 -8.43 -14.51
CA PRO A 107 -14.54 -9.18 -15.20
C PRO A 107 -13.20 -9.10 -14.46
N LEU A 108 -12.44 -10.19 -14.42
CA LEU A 108 -11.11 -10.20 -13.79
C LEU A 108 -10.13 -9.22 -14.47
N SER A 109 -10.28 -9.01 -15.79
CA SER A 109 -9.49 -8.00 -16.52
C SER A 109 -9.66 -6.61 -15.94
N TYR A 110 -10.91 -6.18 -15.74
CA TYR A 110 -11.22 -4.89 -15.11
C TYR A 110 -10.66 -4.78 -13.69
N LEU A 111 -10.87 -5.81 -12.87
CA LEU A 111 -10.38 -5.84 -11.49
C LEU A 111 -8.86 -5.73 -11.42
N PHE A 112 -8.14 -6.49 -12.23
CA PHE A 112 -6.67 -6.46 -12.27
C PHE A 112 -6.16 -5.11 -12.73
N THR A 113 -6.78 -4.52 -13.76
CA THR A 113 -6.44 -3.17 -14.22
C THR A 113 -6.60 -2.14 -13.10
N LYS A 114 -7.75 -2.14 -12.41
CA LYS A 114 -8.01 -1.19 -11.30
C LYS A 114 -7.09 -1.41 -10.10
N VAL A 115 -6.84 -2.67 -9.73
CA VAL A 115 -5.89 -3.00 -8.66
C VAL A 115 -4.49 -2.51 -9.04
N ASN A 116 -4.02 -2.84 -10.25
CA ASN A 116 -2.68 -2.46 -10.72
C ASN A 116 -2.49 -0.94 -10.75
N GLN A 117 -3.48 -0.19 -11.25
CA GLN A 117 -3.45 1.28 -11.27
C GLN A 117 -3.30 1.87 -9.86
N LYS A 118 -4.17 1.44 -8.93
CA LYS A 118 -4.17 1.97 -7.56
C LYS A 118 -2.89 1.60 -6.79
N VAL A 119 -2.45 0.34 -6.91
CA VAL A 119 -1.24 -0.15 -6.21
C VAL A 119 0.01 0.50 -6.78
N ARG A 120 0.14 0.60 -8.11
CA ARG A 120 1.27 1.25 -8.75
C ARG A 120 1.36 2.73 -8.40
N GLY A 121 0.25 3.46 -8.46
CA GLY A 121 0.21 4.88 -8.09
C GLY A 121 0.64 5.10 -6.64
N TRP A 122 0.19 4.23 -5.71
CA TRP A 122 0.60 4.31 -4.32
C TRP A 122 2.09 4.00 -4.13
N ILE A 123 2.62 2.96 -4.80
CA ILE A 123 4.04 2.60 -4.73
C ILE A 123 4.91 3.71 -5.32
N ASN A 124 4.53 4.29 -6.45
CA ASN A 124 5.28 5.38 -7.08
C ASN A 124 5.38 6.59 -6.15
N TYR A 125 4.27 6.98 -5.51
CA TYR A 125 4.27 8.12 -4.58
C TYR A 125 5.18 7.88 -3.37
N PHE A 126 5.15 6.69 -2.79
CA PHE A 126 5.92 6.35 -1.59
C PHE A 126 7.27 5.70 -1.89
N SER A 127 7.74 5.70 -3.14
CA SER A 127 8.95 4.98 -3.59
C SER A 127 10.22 5.34 -2.83
N ILE A 128 10.38 6.60 -2.42
CA ILE A 128 11.53 7.07 -1.63
C ILE A 128 11.57 6.49 -0.22
N GLY A 129 10.44 5.99 0.29
CA GLY A 129 10.31 5.46 1.65
C GLY A 129 10.63 3.98 1.77
N SER A 130 11.16 3.57 2.92
CA SER A 130 11.40 2.16 3.25
C SER A 130 10.09 1.41 3.46
N MET A 131 9.67 0.58 2.50
CA MET A 131 8.39 -0.13 2.58
C MET A 131 8.39 -1.58 2.12
N LYS A 132 9.56 -2.18 1.85
CA LYS A 132 9.68 -3.56 1.34
C LYS A 132 8.90 -4.56 2.20
N ARG A 133 9.09 -4.55 3.53
CA ARG A 133 8.39 -5.46 4.46
C ARG A 133 6.86 -5.30 4.36
N PHE A 134 6.38 -4.06 4.40
CA PHE A 134 4.95 -3.78 4.24
C PHE A 134 4.40 -4.31 2.90
N LEU A 135 5.13 -4.14 1.80
CA LEU A 135 4.69 -4.60 0.48
C LEU A 135 4.67 -6.13 0.36
N ILE A 136 5.54 -6.84 1.08
CA ILE A 136 5.49 -8.32 1.16
C ILE A 136 4.17 -8.75 1.80
N GLU A 137 3.85 -8.21 2.98
CA GLU A 137 2.63 -8.52 3.74
C GLU A 137 1.37 -8.11 2.96
N PHE A 138 1.37 -6.91 2.40
CA PHE A 138 0.29 -6.42 1.55
C PHE A 138 0.07 -7.28 0.31
N GLY A 139 1.15 -7.68 -0.38
CA GLY A 139 1.08 -8.53 -1.56
C GLY A 139 0.51 -9.93 -1.26
N GLN A 140 0.87 -10.52 -0.13
CA GLN A 140 0.29 -11.79 0.33
C GLN A 140 -1.21 -11.65 0.57
N TRP A 141 -1.62 -10.63 1.30
CA TRP A 141 -3.01 -10.34 1.58
C TRP A 141 -3.81 -10.05 0.28
N LEU A 142 -3.25 -9.26 -0.64
CA LEU A 142 -3.89 -8.91 -1.91
C LEU A 142 -4.15 -10.17 -2.76
N ARG A 143 -3.14 -11.03 -2.91
CA ARG A 143 -3.28 -12.30 -3.63
C ARG A 143 -4.34 -13.21 -3.01
N HIS A 144 -4.40 -13.28 -1.67
CA HIS A 144 -5.44 -14.03 -0.98
C HIS A 144 -6.83 -13.47 -1.32
N LYS A 145 -7.03 -12.15 -1.24
CA LYS A 145 -8.29 -11.49 -1.63
C LYS A 145 -8.69 -11.80 -3.08
N ILE A 146 -7.75 -11.74 -4.00
CA ILE A 146 -7.98 -12.06 -5.42
C ILE A 146 -8.42 -13.53 -5.59
N ARG A 147 -7.78 -14.48 -4.91
CA ARG A 147 -8.19 -15.90 -4.93
C ARG A 147 -9.62 -16.09 -4.44
N VAL A 148 -10.01 -15.39 -3.39
CA VAL A 148 -11.41 -15.40 -2.88
C VAL A 148 -12.38 -14.90 -3.95
N VAL A 149 -12.03 -13.85 -4.67
CA VAL A 149 -12.88 -13.34 -5.78
C VAL A 149 -12.98 -14.35 -6.90
N ILE A 150 -11.86 -14.93 -7.32
CA ILE A 150 -11.81 -15.97 -8.37
C ILE A 150 -12.71 -17.17 -7.98
N PHE A 151 -12.58 -17.67 -6.75
CA PHE A 151 -13.41 -18.78 -6.26
C PHE A 151 -14.89 -18.40 -6.22
N LYS A 152 -15.21 -17.19 -5.86
CA LYS A 152 -16.61 -16.70 -5.87
C LYS A 152 -17.17 -16.59 -7.28
N GLN A 153 -16.36 -16.24 -8.28
CA GLN A 153 -16.76 -16.22 -9.70
C GLN A 153 -16.98 -17.63 -10.24
N TRP A 154 -16.11 -18.57 -9.87
CA TRP A 154 -16.26 -19.97 -10.28
C TRP A 154 -17.46 -20.69 -9.63
N LYS A 155 -17.94 -20.19 -8.52
CA LYS A 155 -19.21 -20.47 -7.82
C LYS A 155 -19.47 -21.93 -7.47
N ARG A 156 -19.56 -22.84 -8.48
CA ARG A 156 -19.95 -24.24 -8.31
C ARG A 156 -18.75 -25.16 -8.10
N PRO A 157 -18.82 -26.17 -7.20
CA PRO A 157 -17.73 -27.12 -6.98
C PRO A 157 -17.21 -27.79 -8.26
N LYS A 158 -18.12 -28.15 -9.18
CA LYS A 158 -17.76 -28.72 -10.49
C LYS A 158 -16.91 -27.77 -11.34
N THR A 159 -17.22 -26.47 -11.32
CA THR A 159 -16.46 -25.44 -12.05
C THR A 159 -15.12 -25.17 -11.36
N LEU A 160 -15.10 -25.11 -10.02
CA LEU A 160 -13.87 -24.99 -9.22
C LEU A 160 -12.91 -26.15 -9.55
N PHE A 161 -13.40 -27.38 -9.46
CA PHE A 161 -12.63 -28.58 -9.78
C PHE A 161 -12.05 -28.53 -11.21
N LYS A 162 -12.91 -28.26 -12.22
CA LYS A 162 -12.50 -28.18 -13.64
C LYS A 162 -11.37 -27.14 -13.82
N ASN A 163 -11.56 -25.91 -13.30
CA ASN A 163 -10.60 -24.84 -13.49
C ASN A 163 -9.29 -25.09 -12.75
N LEU A 164 -9.35 -25.62 -11.53
CA LEU A 164 -8.14 -26.00 -10.78
C LEU A 164 -7.38 -27.13 -11.49
N MET A 165 -8.08 -28.14 -12.03
CA MET A 165 -7.44 -29.23 -12.81
C MET A 165 -6.73 -28.71 -14.06
N ILE A 166 -7.38 -27.80 -14.81
CA ILE A 166 -6.76 -27.16 -15.98
C ILE A 166 -5.47 -26.45 -15.60
N LEU A 167 -5.52 -25.61 -14.56
CA LEU A 167 -4.36 -24.88 -14.09
C LEU A 167 -3.27 -25.80 -13.52
N ASN A 168 -3.65 -26.83 -12.75
CA ASN A 168 -2.72 -27.83 -12.24
C ASN A 168 -1.94 -28.52 -13.37
N LYS A 169 -2.63 -28.91 -14.43
CA LYS A 169 -2.02 -29.54 -15.63
C LYS A 169 -1.12 -28.52 -16.37
N GLN A 170 -1.63 -27.33 -16.62
CA GLN A 170 -0.92 -26.27 -17.35
C GLN A 170 0.39 -25.86 -16.68
N PHE A 171 0.36 -25.70 -15.35
CA PHE A 171 1.51 -25.23 -14.56
C PHE A 171 2.26 -26.35 -13.84
N LYS A 172 1.91 -27.61 -14.09
CA LYS A 172 2.56 -28.81 -13.53
C LYS A 172 2.79 -28.69 -12.00
N THR A 173 1.73 -28.29 -11.27
CA THR A 173 1.85 -28.01 -9.82
C THR A 173 1.90 -29.29 -8.97
N GLY A 174 1.65 -30.47 -9.54
CA GLY A 174 1.86 -31.78 -8.91
C GLY A 174 0.76 -32.25 -7.96
N PHE A 175 -0.37 -31.56 -7.86
CA PHE A 175 -1.47 -31.99 -6.99
C PHE A 175 -2.28 -33.12 -7.61
N SER A 176 -2.67 -34.08 -6.77
CA SER A 176 -3.52 -35.20 -7.16
C SER A 176 -4.96 -34.73 -7.48
N LYS A 177 -5.67 -35.53 -8.27
CA LYS A 177 -7.08 -35.30 -8.58
C LYS A 177 -7.93 -35.22 -7.29
N GLU A 178 -7.58 -36.04 -6.29
CA GLU A 178 -8.32 -36.13 -5.04
C GLU A 178 -8.11 -34.85 -4.17
N GLU A 179 -6.89 -34.35 -4.04
CA GLU A 179 -6.61 -33.09 -3.32
C GLU A 179 -7.37 -31.91 -3.93
N ILE A 180 -7.44 -31.86 -5.26
CA ILE A 180 -8.20 -30.83 -5.98
C ILE A 180 -9.70 -30.99 -5.76
N ARG A 181 -10.20 -32.24 -5.74
CA ARG A 181 -11.61 -32.54 -5.47
C ARG A 181 -12.00 -32.12 -4.04
N GLN A 182 -11.19 -32.45 -3.04
CA GLN A 182 -11.39 -32.02 -1.65
C GLN A 182 -11.40 -30.50 -1.54
N THR A 183 -10.49 -29.83 -2.22
CA THR A 183 -10.43 -28.36 -2.25
C THR A 183 -11.69 -27.75 -2.85
N ALA A 184 -12.17 -28.30 -3.99
CA ALA A 184 -13.35 -27.80 -4.68
C ALA A 184 -14.66 -28.02 -3.90
N ASN A 185 -14.73 -29.11 -3.13
CA ASN A 185 -15.92 -29.46 -2.32
C ASN A 185 -15.84 -28.94 -0.87
N SER A 186 -14.82 -28.17 -0.51
CA SER A 186 -14.65 -27.66 0.84
C SER A 186 -15.83 -26.79 1.28
N ARG A 187 -16.38 -27.08 2.48
CA ARG A 187 -17.45 -26.30 3.13
C ARG A 187 -16.94 -25.31 4.17
N LEU A 188 -15.61 -25.17 4.33
CA LEU A 188 -14.98 -24.29 5.34
C LEU A 188 -15.07 -22.79 5.05
N GLY A 189 -15.77 -22.41 3.99
CA GLY A 189 -15.87 -21.03 3.53
C GLY A 189 -14.70 -20.58 2.65
N LEU A 190 -14.98 -19.65 1.75
CA LEU A 190 -14.04 -19.23 0.70
C LEU A 190 -12.72 -18.69 1.23
N TRP A 191 -12.74 -17.91 2.30
CA TRP A 191 -11.51 -17.34 2.87
C TRP A 191 -10.56 -18.45 3.34
N ARG A 192 -11.05 -19.42 4.11
CA ARG A 192 -10.24 -20.51 4.64
C ARG A 192 -9.74 -21.43 3.52
N THR A 193 -10.64 -21.82 2.61
CA THR A 193 -10.30 -22.70 1.48
C THR A 193 -9.25 -22.09 0.55
N THR A 194 -9.33 -20.79 0.25
CA THR A 194 -8.36 -20.12 -0.62
C THR A 194 -6.99 -19.90 0.03
N GLY A 195 -6.87 -20.12 1.34
CA GLY A 195 -5.61 -20.17 2.07
C GLY A 195 -4.88 -21.52 2.00
N TRP A 196 -5.52 -22.58 1.51
CA TRP A 196 -4.92 -23.91 1.45
C TRP A 196 -3.74 -23.97 0.49
N ARG A 197 -2.81 -24.89 0.80
CA ARG A 197 -1.60 -25.12 -0.01
C ARG A 197 -1.94 -25.34 -1.48
N THR A 198 -2.91 -26.19 -1.79
CA THR A 198 -3.37 -26.49 -3.16
C THR A 198 -3.70 -25.22 -3.93
N VAL A 199 -4.51 -24.31 -3.35
CA VAL A 199 -4.90 -23.06 -4.01
C VAL A 199 -3.73 -22.09 -4.12
N ASN A 200 -2.89 -22.01 -3.08
CA ASN A 200 -1.74 -21.13 -3.06
C ASN A 200 -0.70 -21.46 -4.14
N PHE A 201 -0.54 -22.75 -4.47
CA PHE A 201 0.38 -23.19 -5.52
C PHE A 201 -0.26 -23.12 -6.92
N ILE A 202 -1.51 -23.59 -7.09
CA ILE A 202 -2.20 -23.55 -8.39
C ILE A 202 -2.44 -22.09 -8.83
N LEU A 203 -2.88 -21.23 -7.93
CA LEU A 203 -3.00 -19.78 -8.14
C LEU A 203 -1.81 -19.04 -7.52
N SER A 204 -0.60 -19.48 -7.87
CA SER A 204 0.64 -18.90 -7.34
C SER A 204 0.83 -17.45 -7.77
N PRO A 205 1.74 -16.69 -7.13
CA PRO A 205 2.08 -15.33 -7.55
C PRO A 205 2.46 -15.27 -9.03
N LYS A 206 3.20 -16.26 -9.52
CA LYS A 206 3.61 -16.37 -10.94
C LYS A 206 2.38 -16.51 -11.86
N VAL A 207 1.44 -17.40 -11.53
CA VAL A 207 0.20 -17.63 -12.30
C VAL A 207 -0.69 -16.38 -12.31
N LEU A 208 -0.83 -15.70 -11.18
CA LEU A 208 -1.61 -14.47 -11.10
C LEU A 208 -0.96 -13.30 -11.85
N ALA A 209 0.37 -13.26 -11.94
CA ALA A 209 1.11 -12.23 -12.68
C ALA A 209 1.09 -12.44 -14.20
N LEU A 210 0.66 -13.61 -14.70
CA LEU A 210 0.55 -13.83 -16.14
C LEU A 210 -0.59 -13.00 -16.75
N SER A 211 -0.28 -12.30 -17.83
CA SER A 211 -1.29 -11.68 -18.67
C SER A 211 -1.97 -12.75 -19.55
N ASN A 212 -3.24 -12.55 -19.82
CA ASN A 212 -3.97 -13.35 -20.80
C ASN A 212 -4.43 -12.45 -21.93
N LYS A 213 -3.75 -12.56 -23.08
CA LYS A 213 -4.02 -11.71 -24.26
C LYS A 213 -5.41 -11.97 -24.85
N GLU A 214 -5.85 -13.23 -24.92
CA GLU A 214 -7.16 -13.60 -25.46
C GLU A 214 -8.34 -13.00 -24.68
N LYS A 215 -8.16 -12.84 -23.35
CA LYS A 215 -9.15 -12.23 -22.45
C LYS A 215 -8.82 -10.78 -22.08
N GLU A 216 -7.87 -10.18 -22.76
CA GLU A 216 -7.38 -8.82 -22.46
C GLU A 216 -7.11 -8.57 -20.97
N ARG A 217 -6.71 -9.63 -20.26
CA ARG A 217 -6.47 -9.57 -18.82
C ARG A 217 -4.99 -9.28 -18.54
N PRO A 218 -4.66 -8.13 -17.93
CA PRO A 218 -3.31 -7.89 -17.46
C PRO A 218 -2.96 -8.85 -16.32
N GLY A 219 -1.67 -9.14 -16.13
CA GLY A 219 -1.20 -9.83 -14.94
C GLY A 219 -1.44 -8.97 -13.67
N LEU A 220 -1.61 -9.64 -12.54
CA LEU A 220 -1.67 -8.95 -11.25
C LEU A 220 -0.28 -8.40 -10.91
N ILE A 221 -0.23 -7.15 -10.49
CA ILE A 221 1.02 -6.49 -10.08
C ILE A 221 1.69 -7.25 -8.93
N ASP A 222 3.02 -7.39 -9.02
CA ASP A 222 3.85 -7.71 -7.86
C ASP A 222 4.28 -6.41 -7.18
N PRO A 223 3.75 -6.11 -5.98
CA PRO A 223 4.06 -4.86 -5.29
C PRO A 223 5.55 -4.72 -4.94
N VAL A 224 6.21 -5.82 -4.59
CA VAL A 224 7.63 -5.83 -4.21
C VAL A 224 8.51 -5.61 -5.43
N GLY A 225 8.27 -6.36 -6.52
CA GLY A 225 9.00 -6.20 -7.77
C GLY A 225 8.84 -4.80 -8.35
N CYS A 226 7.63 -4.24 -8.30
CA CYS A 226 7.36 -2.87 -8.72
C CYS A 226 8.19 -1.84 -7.93
N TYR A 227 8.27 -1.99 -6.60
CA TYR A 227 9.06 -1.12 -5.73
C TYR A 227 10.56 -1.24 -6.00
N LEU A 228 11.09 -2.46 -6.08
CA LEU A 228 12.52 -2.68 -6.32
C LEU A 228 12.98 -2.13 -7.68
N ASN A 229 12.13 -2.25 -8.71
CA ASN A 229 12.42 -1.68 -10.03
C ASN A 229 12.50 -0.14 -10.02
N LEU A 230 11.78 0.53 -9.12
CA LEU A 230 11.88 1.98 -8.95
C LEU A 230 13.17 2.37 -8.22
N GLN A 231 13.55 1.60 -7.19
CA GLN A 231 14.80 1.83 -6.45
C GLN A 231 16.06 1.66 -7.32
N ASN A 232 16.03 0.75 -8.28
CA ASN A 232 17.16 0.50 -9.19
C ASN A 232 17.27 1.55 -10.31
N LYS A 233 16.27 2.43 -10.46
CA LYS A 233 16.27 3.51 -11.48
C LYS A 233 16.63 4.88 -10.90
N SER A 234 16.65 5.00 -9.59
CA SER A 234 17.06 6.20 -8.83
C SER A 234 18.49 6.09 -8.34
#